data_9f4eacb4004772c8025ef04e9681f3bd
#
_entry.id   9f4eacb4004772c8025ef04e9681f3bd
#
_cell.length_a   1.000
_cell.length_b   1.000
_cell.length_c   1.000
_cell.angle_alpha   90.00
_cell.angle_beta   90.00
_cell.angle_gamma   90.00
#
_symmetry.space_group_name_H-M   'P 1'
#
loop_
_entity.id
_entity.type
_entity.pdbx_description
1 polymer ?
#
loop_
_entity_poly.entity_id
_entity_poly.type
_entity_poly.pdbx_seq_one_letter_code
_entity_poly.pdbx_strand_id
1 'polypeptide(L)'
;MNKKIINVPKQIKFLMLLIPSLIIGFIAQSYPSYAKEAYTPIKTKTYKNVPYHWNGQSSHAYLWNANLTKRQHRLAHWPVTTWYVSKSLKMTNGHKTGIFYKVTNSRKTMSGYIWKGYLTKGALTKGTYPAGLIDSKLNQSLINLFPGTIPDKQLQQVAEYYIHAVNTYEPGDTYYEYEGKILGAEKQKKASGFTTYSAVPGAYNQLRQNKVSFLQFEKNWLQKYLKAEHKTFSDFSGWSIGAYAFPKNSIFYGIIMIALLPPTTK
;
A
#
# COMPACT_ATOMS: atom_id res chain seq x y z
N MET A 1 -5.57 76.78 2.64
CA MET A 1 -5.25 75.42 3.14
C MET A 1 -3.87 75.08 2.61
N ASN A 2 -2.86 75.04 3.50
CA ASN A 2 -1.43 74.99 3.18
C ASN A 2 -0.97 73.58 2.92
N LYS A 3 -0.44 73.30 1.71
CA LYS A 3 0.32 72.10 1.41
C LYS A 3 1.76 72.30 1.95
N LYS A 4 2.13 71.52 2.96
CA LYS A 4 3.48 71.42 3.45
C LYS A 4 4.30 70.54 2.54
N ILE A 5 5.22 71.10 1.81
CA ILE A 5 6.21 70.42 0.99
C ILE A 5 7.38 70.02 1.90
N ILE A 6 7.61 68.72 2.05
CA ILE A 6 8.76 68.22 2.79
C ILE A 6 9.96 68.16 1.84
N ASN A 7 10.94 69.02 2.08
CA ASN A 7 12.25 69.01 1.41
C ASN A 7 13.08 67.81 1.88
N VAL A 8 13.46 66.96 0.95
CA VAL A 8 14.46 65.90 1.20
C VAL A 8 15.84 66.43 0.78
N PRO A 9 16.85 66.43 1.65
CA PRO A 9 18.17 66.92 1.29
C PRO A 9 18.87 65.92 0.38
N LYS A 10 19.28 66.42 -0.81
CA LYS A 10 20.31 65.82 -1.65
C LYS A 10 21.64 65.84 -0.87
N GLN A 11 22.24 64.71 -0.61
CA GLN A 11 23.65 64.34 -0.66
C GLN A 11 23.90 63.05 0.14
N ILE A 12 23.81 61.95 -0.53
CA ILE A 12 24.49 60.75 -0.09
C ILE A 12 25.65 60.56 -1.04
N LYS A 13 26.85 60.89 -0.57
CA LYS A 13 28.11 60.63 -1.24
C LYS A 13 28.31 59.13 -1.40
N PHE A 14 28.46 58.68 -2.62
CA PHE A 14 28.84 57.31 -2.99
C PHE A 14 30.25 57.04 -2.42
N LEU A 15 30.35 56.39 -1.27
CA LEU A 15 31.61 55.83 -0.79
C LEU A 15 31.77 54.45 -1.48
N MET A 16 32.54 54.46 -2.57
CA MET A 16 33.00 53.21 -3.21
C MET A 16 33.96 52.51 -2.25
N LEU A 17 33.43 51.57 -1.44
CA LEU A 17 34.21 50.59 -0.73
C LEU A 17 34.61 49.52 -1.76
N LEU A 18 35.86 49.57 -2.19
CA LEU A 18 36.52 48.46 -2.84
C LEU A 18 36.58 47.29 -1.88
N ILE A 19 35.64 46.37 -2.00
CA ILE A 19 35.71 45.07 -1.39
C ILE A 19 36.69 44.24 -2.23
N PRO A 20 37.82 43.80 -1.69
CA PRO A 20 38.68 42.86 -2.37
C PRO A 20 37.86 41.60 -2.57
N SER A 21 37.65 41.19 -3.83
CA SER A 21 37.04 39.92 -4.21
C SER A 21 37.89 38.79 -3.64
N LEU A 22 37.52 38.37 -2.41
CA LEU A 22 37.95 37.10 -1.85
C LEU A 22 37.31 36.04 -2.77
N ILE A 23 38.05 35.51 -3.68
CA ILE A 23 37.73 34.31 -4.43
C ILE A 23 37.75 33.18 -3.38
N ILE A 24 36.65 33.01 -2.68
CA ILE A 24 36.40 31.77 -1.98
C ILE A 24 36.17 30.74 -3.08
N GLY A 25 37.27 30.07 -3.44
CA GLY A 25 37.19 28.86 -4.23
C GLY A 25 36.27 27.92 -3.47
N PHE A 26 35.02 27.80 -3.93
CA PHE A 26 34.20 26.67 -3.62
C PHE A 26 34.95 25.45 -4.14
N ILE A 27 35.76 24.84 -3.28
CA ILE A 27 36.13 23.46 -3.45
C ILE A 27 34.78 22.76 -3.39
N ALA A 28 34.18 22.51 -4.54
CA ALA A 28 33.10 21.55 -4.68
C ALA A 28 33.71 20.25 -4.13
N GLN A 29 33.54 20.00 -2.85
CA GLN A 29 33.71 18.68 -2.31
C GLN A 29 32.64 17.87 -3.04
N SER A 30 33.07 17.24 -4.14
CA SER A 30 32.34 16.15 -4.73
C SER A 30 32.25 15.09 -3.62
N TYR A 31 31.18 15.16 -2.84
CA TYR A 31 30.82 14.02 -1.98
C TYR A 31 30.79 12.82 -2.93
N PRO A 32 31.61 11.80 -2.68
CA PRO A 32 31.55 10.62 -3.51
C PRO A 32 30.08 10.18 -3.48
N SER A 33 29.39 10.29 -4.59
CA SER A 33 28.09 9.68 -4.73
C SER A 33 28.38 8.20 -4.55
N TYR A 34 28.06 7.65 -3.36
CA TYR A 34 28.16 6.23 -3.11
C TYR A 34 27.22 5.55 -4.10
N ALA A 35 27.72 5.34 -5.31
CA ALA A 35 27.06 4.47 -6.25
C ALA A 35 26.84 3.17 -5.50
N LYS A 36 25.58 2.77 -5.39
CA LYS A 36 25.22 1.54 -4.65
C LYS A 36 26.05 0.41 -5.23
N GLU A 37 26.93 -0.18 -4.44
CA GLU A 37 27.83 -1.23 -4.87
C GLU A 37 27.06 -2.34 -5.55
N ALA A 38 27.50 -2.69 -6.76
CA ALA A 38 26.87 -3.69 -7.58
C ALA A 38 27.04 -5.10 -6.95
N TYR A 39 25.97 -5.85 -6.91
CA TYR A 39 26.01 -7.24 -6.51
C TYR A 39 26.42 -8.14 -7.69
N THR A 40 27.31 -9.09 -7.44
CA THR A 40 27.73 -10.12 -8.38
C THR A 40 27.34 -11.51 -7.91
N PRO A 41 26.94 -12.42 -8.83
CA PRO A 41 26.59 -13.77 -8.45
C PRO A 41 27.85 -14.60 -8.18
N ILE A 42 27.90 -15.28 -7.03
CA ILE A 42 28.97 -16.21 -6.65
C ILE A 42 28.54 -17.69 -6.76
N LYS A 43 27.23 -17.96 -6.80
CA LYS A 43 26.67 -19.30 -7.04
C LYS A 43 25.30 -19.17 -7.67
N THR A 44 25.00 -19.99 -8.68
CA THR A 44 23.71 -20.02 -9.37
C THR A 44 23.13 -21.42 -9.37
N LYS A 45 21.79 -21.52 -9.18
CA LYS A 45 21.00 -22.73 -9.37
C LYS A 45 19.81 -22.43 -10.27
N THR A 46 19.55 -23.27 -11.26
CA THR A 46 18.43 -23.14 -12.20
C THR A 46 17.20 -23.91 -11.72
N TYR A 47 16.02 -23.40 -12.03
CA TYR A 47 14.72 -24.00 -11.72
C TYR A 47 13.83 -24.00 -12.96
N LYS A 48 12.86 -24.91 -12.99
CA LYS A 48 11.85 -24.99 -14.06
C LYS A 48 10.60 -24.17 -13.65
N ASN A 49 10.74 -22.84 -13.59
CA ASN A 49 9.64 -21.90 -13.31
C ASN A 49 8.79 -22.28 -12.09
N VAL A 50 9.44 -22.45 -10.95
CA VAL A 50 8.77 -22.81 -9.69
C VAL A 50 7.93 -21.61 -9.21
N PRO A 51 6.61 -21.78 -8.92
CA PRO A 51 5.75 -20.69 -8.49
C PRO A 51 6.08 -20.24 -7.05
N TYR A 52 6.04 -18.95 -6.86
CA TYR A 52 6.15 -18.25 -5.58
C TYR A 52 5.17 -17.06 -5.58
N HIS A 53 4.83 -16.56 -4.41
CA HIS A 53 4.10 -15.29 -4.25
C HIS A 53 4.79 -14.40 -3.22
N TRP A 54 4.51 -13.11 -3.28
CA TRP A 54 4.95 -12.17 -2.25
C TRP A 54 4.29 -12.52 -0.91
N ASN A 55 5.07 -12.51 0.20
CA ASN A 55 4.54 -12.86 1.53
C ASN A 55 3.80 -11.73 2.26
N GLY A 56 3.74 -10.53 1.68
CA GLY A 56 3.05 -9.39 2.26
C GLY A 56 3.77 -8.71 3.45
N GLN A 57 4.92 -9.22 3.90
CA GLN A 57 5.57 -8.74 5.13
C GLN A 57 6.26 -7.38 5.00
N SER A 58 6.62 -6.95 3.80
CA SER A 58 7.35 -5.69 3.60
C SER A 58 6.88 -4.94 2.37
N SER A 59 6.40 -3.72 2.56
CA SER A 59 6.09 -2.81 1.46
C SER A 59 7.33 -2.36 0.67
N HIS A 60 8.55 -2.64 1.15
CA HIS A 60 9.82 -2.32 0.50
C HIS A 60 10.37 -3.47 -0.34
N ALA A 61 9.56 -4.52 -0.62
CA ALA A 61 9.92 -5.58 -1.54
C ALA A 61 9.92 -5.07 -2.99
N TYR A 62 11.08 -5.07 -3.63
CA TYR A 62 11.25 -4.63 -5.03
C TYR A 62 11.87 -5.72 -5.89
N LEU A 63 11.45 -5.79 -7.14
CA LEU A 63 12.26 -6.39 -8.20
C LEU A 63 13.40 -5.42 -8.57
N TRP A 64 14.55 -5.96 -8.80
CA TRP A 64 15.77 -5.24 -9.13
C TRP A 64 16.33 -5.68 -10.48
N ASN A 65 17.19 -4.86 -11.08
CA ASN A 65 18.03 -5.25 -12.20
C ASN A 65 19.06 -6.32 -11.79
N ALA A 66 19.83 -6.83 -12.75
CA ALA A 66 20.73 -7.99 -12.55
C ALA A 66 21.80 -7.78 -11.46
N ASN A 67 22.29 -6.58 -11.29
CA ASN A 67 23.33 -6.24 -10.32
C ASN A 67 22.80 -5.51 -9.08
N LEU A 68 21.47 -5.52 -8.87
CA LEU A 68 20.74 -4.95 -7.73
C LEU A 68 20.99 -3.44 -7.47
N THR A 69 21.35 -2.70 -8.50
CA THR A 69 21.60 -1.24 -8.40
C THR A 69 20.35 -0.40 -8.67
N LYS A 70 19.42 -0.89 -9.52
CA LYS A 70 18.19 -0.18 -9.92
C LYS A 70 16.94 -0.95 -9.53
N ARG A 71 16.02 -0.30 -8.79
CA ARG A 71 14.66 -0.80 -8.53
C ARG A 71 13.84 -0.75 -9.82
N GLN A 72 13.06 -1.81 -10.08
CA GLN A 72 12.20 -1.92 -11.26
C GLN A 72 10.72 -1.89 -10.87
N HIS A 73 10.27 -2.86 -10.07
CA HIS A 73 8.87 -2.99 -9.67
C HIS A 73 8.76 -3.20 -8.17
N ARG A 74 7.79 -2.55 -7.54
CA ARG A 74 7.46 -2.73 -6.12
C ARG A 74 6.38 -3.80 -6.00
N LEU A 75 6.63 -4.91 -5.29
CA LEU A 75 5.70 -6.04 -5.21
C LEU A 75 4.36 -5.67 -4.57
N ALA A 76 4.36 -4.72 -3.66
CA ALA A 76 3.14 -4.23 -3.01
C ALA A 76 2.10 -3.65 -3.99
N HIS A 77 2.50 -3.29 -5.21
CA HIS A 77 1.56 -2.89 -6.28
C HIS A 77 0.89 -4.09 -6.97
N TRP A 78 1.42 -5.30 -6.79
CA TRP A 78 0.89 -6.54 -7.37
C TRP A 78 0.84 -7.65 -6.31
N PRO A 79 0.09 -7.45 -5.21
CA PRO A 79 0.13 -8.30 -4.04
C PRO A 79 -0.34 -9.73 -4.30
N VAL A 80 -1.19 -9.93 -5.29
CA VAL A 80 -1.77 -11.25 -5.65
C VAL A 80 -1.09 -11.90 -6.86
N THR A 81 0.06 -11.38 -7.30
CA THR A 81 0.78 -11.92 -8.46
C THR A 81 1.56 -13.19 -8.09
N THR A 82 1.42 -14.24 -8.91
CA THR A 82 2.32 -15.38 -8.87
C THR A 82 3.59 -15.08 -9.67
N TRP A 83 4.74 -15.28 -9.02
CA TRP A 83 6.07 -15.08 -9.56
C TRP A 83 6.74 -16.44 -9.82
N TYR A 84 7.22 -16.66 -11.02
CA TYR A 84 7.85 -17.91 -11.43
C TYR A 84 9.38 -17.77 -11.32
N VAL A 85 9.98 -18.56 -10.44
CA VAL A 85 11.42 -18.57 -10.20
C VAL A 85 12.11 -19.41 -11.26
N SER A 86 13.01 -18.80 -12.03
CA SER A 86 13.87 -19.50 -13.01
C SER A 86 15.29 -19.74 -12.51
N LYS A 87 15.80 -18.90 -11.60
CA LYS A 87 17.15 -19.04 -11.03
C LYS A 87 17.17 -18.58 -9.56
N SER A 88 18.02 -19.21 -8.77
CA SER A 88 18.45 -18.74 -7.46
C SER A 88 19.94 -18.38 -7.54
N LEU A 89 20.27 -17.18 -7.08
CA LEU A 89 21.62 -16.64 -7.10
C LEU A 89 22.05 -16.29 -5.67
N LYS A 90 23.17 -16.85 -5.23
CA LYS A 90 23.90 -16.31 -4.08
C LYS A 90 24.71 -15.13 -4.62
N MET A 91 24.43 -13.91 -4.16
CA MET A 91 25.04 -12.67 -4.66
C MET A 91 25.73 -11.93 -3.54
N THR A 92 26.81 -11.23 -3.88
CA THR A 92 27.59 -10.41 -2.94
C THR A 92 27.99 -9.09 -3.57
N ASN A 93 28.16 -8.06 -2.73
CA ASN A 93 28.81 -6.79 -3.09
C ASN A 93 30.11 -6.59 -2.31
N GLY A 94 30.72 -7.67 -1.81
CA GLY A 94 31.90 -7.60 -0.96
C GLY A 94 31.60 -7.49 0.53
N HIS A 95 30.59 -6.71 0.91
CA HIS A 95 30.20 -6.47 2.32
C HIS A 95 29.02 -7.32 2.76
N LYS A 96 28.05 -7.54 1.87
CA LYS A 96 26.80 -8.27 2.15
C LYS A 96 26.62 -9.39 1.15
N THR A 97 26.14 -10.53 1.65
CA THR A 97 25.78 -11.67 0.84
C THR A 97 24.33 -12.06 1.07
N GLY A 98 23.60 -12.37 -0.01
CA GLY A 98 22.21 -12.76 0.07
C GLY A 98 21.82 -13.73 -1.03
N ILE A 99 20.67 -14.39 -0.86
CA ILE A 99 20.08 -15.25 -1.90
C ILE A 99 18.95 -14.45 -2.57
N PHE A 100 19.07 -14.33 -3.89
CA PHE A 100 18.10 -13.67 -4.73
C PHE A 100 17.53 -14.64 -5.76
N TYR A 101 16.27 -14.45 -6.09
CA TYR A 101 15.61 -15.21 -7.14
C TYR A 101 15.44 -14.35 -8.38
N LYS A 102 15.76 -14.92 -9.56
CA LYS A 102 15.30 -14.35 -10.84
C LYS A 102 13.88 -14.84 -11.06
N VAL A 103 12.95 -13.88 -11.15
CA VAL A 103 11.51 -14.14 -11.26
C VAL A 103 10.92 -13.45 -12.48
N THR A 104 9.79 -13.98 -12.95
CA THR A 104 8.90 -13.36 -13.94
C THR A 104 7.45 -13.65 -13.57
N ASN A 105 6.50 -12.76 -13.96
CA ASN A 105 5.08 -13.05 -13.84
C ASN A 105 4.60 -14.00 -14.95
N SER A 106 3.37 -14.53 -14.86
CA SER A 106 2.79 -15.46 -15.84
C SER A 106 2.75 -14.89 -17.25
N ARG A 107 2.44 -13.61 -17.39
CA ARG A 107 2.38 -12.90 -18.69
C ARG A 107 3.75 -12.50 -19.25
N LYS A 108 4.84 -12.75 -18.52
CA LYS A 108 6.22 -12.36 -18.88
C LYS A 108 6.42 -10.85 -19.12
N THR A 109 5.50 -10.01 -18.65
CA THR A 109 5.57 -8.55 -18.76
C THR A 109 6.44 -7.89 -17.70
N MET A 110 6.68 -8.60 -16.58
CA MET A 110 7.52 -8.16 -15.49
C MET A 110 8.53 -9.23 -15.13
N SER A 111 9.78 -8.85 -14.98
CA SER A 111 10.85 -9.74 -14.53
C SER A 111 11.89 -8.97 -13.72
N GLY A 112 12.68 -9.65 -12.91
CA GLY A 112 13.74 -9.04 -12.14
C GLY A 112 14.32 -9.97 -11.09
N TYR A 113 15.13 -9.40 -10.21
CA TYR A 113 15.77 -10.12 -9.11
C TYR A 113 15.18 -9.64 -7.79
N ILE A 114 14.88 -10.59 -6.90
CA ILE A 114 14.29 -10.29 -5.60
C ILE A 114 14.95 -11.11 -4.51
N TRP A 115 15.12 -10.50 -3.34
CA TRP A 115 15.57 -11.25 -2.17
C TRP A 115 14.56 -12.36 -1.80
N LYS A 116 15.07 -13.59 -1.61
CA LYS A 116 14.22 -14.76 -1.36
C LYS A 116 13.29 -14.61 -0.16
N GLY A 117 13.69 -13.84 0.85
CA GLY A 117 12.94 -13.63 2.08
C GLY A 117 11.62 -12.86 1.91
N TYR A 118 11.39 -12.25 0.74
CA TYR A 118 10.11 -11.60 0.42
C TYR A 118 9.11 -12.55 -0.26
N LEU A 119 9.49 -13.80 -0.51
CA LEU A 119 8.67 -14.73 -1.27
C LEU A 119 8.36 -16.00 -0.46
N THR A 120 7.13 -16.48 -0.59
CA THR A 120 6.68 -17.80 -0.14
C THR A 120 6.48 -18.71 -1.34
N LYS A 121 6.87 -19.98 -1.22
CA LYS A 121 6.72 -20.98 -2.29
C LYS A 121 5.25 -21.34 -2.48
N GLY A 122 4.85 -21.48 -3.73
CA GLY A 122 3.49 -21.78 -4.16
C GLY A 122 2.86 -20.64 -4.93
N ALA A 123 1.90 -20.95 -5.80
CA ALA A 123 1.04 -19.96 -6.44
C ALA A 123 0.02 -19.45 -5.43
N LEU A 124 -0.43 -18.20 -5.59
CA LEU A 124 -1.66 -17.76 -4.96
C LEU A 124 -2.84 -18.35 -5.73
N THR A 125 -3.69 -19.07 -5.03
CA THR A 125 -4.98 -19.51 -5.55
C THR A 125 -6.03 -18.44 -5.28
N LYS A 126 -7.10 -18.41 -6.06
CA LYS A 126 -8.21 -17.47 -5.88
C LYS A 126 -8.78 -17.59 -4.46
N GLY A 127 -8.89 -16.48 -3.75
CA GLY A 127 -9.35 -16.44 -2.35
C GLY A 127 -8.25 -16.73 -1.31
N THR A 128 -6.99 -16.89 -1.74
CA THR A 128 -5.85 -16.91 -0.82
C THR A 128 -5.03 -15.63 -0.95
N TYR A 129 -4.46 -15.18 0.16
CA TYR A 129 -3.79 -13.88 0.25
C TYR A 129 -2.41 -14.00 0.90
N PRO A 130 -1.48 -13.09 0.60
CA PRO A 130 -0.24 -13.01 1.34
C PRO A 130 -0.50 -12.82 2.84
N ALA A 131 0.07 -13.68 3.67
CA ALA A 131 -0.18 -13.67 5.13
C ALA A 131 0.09 -12.30 5.78
N GLY A 132 1.07 -11.55 5.29
CA GLY A 132 1.37 -10.21 5.78
C GLY A 132 0.37 -9.13 5.39
N LEU A 133 -0.66 -9.45 4.59
CA LEU A 133 -1.75 -8.55 4.25
C LEU A 133 -3.02 -8.82 5.07
N ILE A 134 -3.01 -9.81 5.96
CA ILE A 134 -4.12 -10.08 6.87
C ILE A 134 -3.71 -9.65 8.28
N ASP A 135 -4.42 -8.69 8.83
CA ASP A 135 -4.28 -8.24 10.21
C ASP A 135 -5.63 -8.43 10.93
N SER A 136 -5.76 -9.58 11.60
CA SER A 136 -7.00 -9.94 12.30
C SER A 136 -7.36 -8.95 13.41
N LYS A 137 -6.37 -8.31 14.06
CA LYS A 137 -6.62 -7.29 15.09
C LYS A 137 -7.23 -6.03 14.48
N LEU A 138 -6.70 -5.63 13.32
CA LEU A 138 -7.20 -4.47 12.58
C LEU A 138 -8.61 -4.73 12.06
N ASN A 139 -8.87 -5.93 11.49
CA ASN A 139 -10.19 -6.35 11.05
C ASN A 139 -11.20 -6.36 12.22
N GLN A 140 -10.80 -6.94 13.38
CA GLN A 140 -11.66 -6.97 14.56
C GLN A 140 -11.96 -5.55 15.10
N SER A 141 -11.01 -4.63 15.02
CA SER A 141 -11.24 -3.24 15.44
C SER A 141 -12.30 -2.53 14.61
N LEU A 142 -12.40 -2.86 13.30
CA LEU A 142 -13.48 -2.37 12.43
C LEU A 142 -14.83 -2.98 12.79
N ILE A 143 -14.87 -4.29 13.03
CA ILE A 143 -16.11 -4.99 13.47
C ILE A 143 -16.65 -4.35 14.74
N ASN A 144 -15.78 -4.04 15.71
CA ASN A 144 -16.14 -3.43 16.98
C ASN A 144 -16.73 -2.00 16.84
N LEU A 145 -16.61 -1.34 15.68
CA LEU A 145 -17.32 -0.08 15.41
C LEU A 145 -18.83 -0.29 15.24
N PHE A 146 -19.28 -1.50 14.93
CA PHE A 146 -20.67 -1.86 14.68
C PHE A 146 -21.21 -2.71 15.86
N PRO A 147 -21.71 -2.08 16.94
CA PRO A 147 -22.12 -2.78 18.13
C PRO A 147 -23.29 -3.73 17.87
N GLY A 148 -23.24 -4.92 18.47
CA GLY A 148 -24.30 -5.93 18.34
C GLY A 148 -24.31 -6.70 17.01
N THR A 149 -23.34 -6.49 16.13
CA THR A 149 -23.18 -7.31 14.91
C THR A 149 -22.58 -8.68 15.25
N ILE A 150 -22.83 -9.66 14.40
CA ILE A 150 -22.39 -11.05 14.56
C ILE A 150 -21.33 -11.36 13.50
N PRO A 151 -20.06 -11.65 13.86
CA PRO A 151 -19.03 -12.02 12.90
C PRO A 151 -19.44 -13.26 12.08
N ASP A 152 -19.30 -13.17 10.76
CA ASP A 152 -19.67 -14.22 9.80
C ASP A 152 -18.48 -14.59 8.91
N LYS A 153 -18.20 -15.89 8.76
CA LYS A 153 -17.06 -16.40 8.00
C LYS A 153 -17.18 -16.13 6.49
N GLN A 154 -18.39 -16.20 5.93
CA GLN A 154 -18.60 -15.94 4.50
C GLN A 154 -18.39 -14.46 4.20
N LEU A 155 -18.94 -13.58 5.05
CA LEU A 155 -18.73 -12.13 4.92
C LEU A 155 -17.28 -11.73 5.17
N GLN A 156 -16.59 -12.39 6.10
CA GLN A 156 -15.14 -12.16 6.29
C GLN A 156 -14.36 -12.52 5.02
N GLN A 157 -14.68 -13.65 4.39
CA GLN A 157 -14.07 -14.08 3.13
C GLN A 157 -14.37 -13.10 1.98
N VAL A 158 -15.60 -12.59 1.91
CA VAL A 158 -16.02 -11.57 0.95
C VAL A 158 -15.25 -10.27 1.18
N ALA A 159 -15.15 -9.79 2.43
CA ALA A 159 -14.40 -8.56 2.76
C ALA A 159 -12.90 -8.68 2.39
N GLU A 160 -12.26 -9.81 2.72
CA GLU A 160 -10.85 -10.05 2.39
C GLU A 160 -10.58 -10.11 0.88
N TYR A 161 -11.56 -10.52 0.08
CA TYR A 161 -11.42 -10.54 -1.37
C TYR A 161 -11.18 -9.15 -1.97
N TYR A 162 -11.43 -8.10 -1.21
CA TYR A 162 -11.14 -6.72 -1.61
C TYR A 162 -9.66 -6.48 -1.93
N ILE A 163 -8.75 -7.31 -1.40
CA ILE A 163 -7.32 -7.32 -1.79
C ILE A 163 -7.17 -7.54 -3.31
N HIS A 164 -7.99 -8.41 -3.90
CA HIS A 164 -8.00 -8.63 -5.34
C HIS A 164 -8.66 -7.47 -6.08
N ALA A 165 -9.81 -7.02 -5.62
CA ALA A 165 -10.61 -5.99 -6.31
C ALA A 165 -9.86 -4.68 -6.51
N VAL A 166 -9.02 -4.28 -5.55
CA VAL A 166 -8.19 -3.05 -5.65
C VAL A 166 -7.05 -3.19 -6.66
N ASN A 167 -6.62 -4.40 -6.98
CA ASN A 167 -5.39 -4.65 -7.73
C ASN A 167 -5.57 -5.33 -9.09
N THR A 168 -6.76 -5.84 -9.40
CA THR A 168 -6.97 -6.57 -10.65
C THR A 168 -7.65 -5.71 -11.70
N TYR A 169 -6.94 -5.50 -12.81
CA TYR A 169 -7.52 -5.08 -14.09
C TYR A 169 -7.97 -6.31 -14.92
N GLU A 170 -8.30 -7.43 -14.28
CA GLU A 170 -8.72 -8.63 -15.03
C GLU A 170 -10.21 -8.52 -15.34
N PRO A 171 -10.59 -8.52 -16.65
CA PRO A 171 -11.99 -8.57 -17.05
C PRO A 171 -12.64 -9.85 -16.53
N GLY A 172 -13.77 -9.76 -15.89
CA GLY A 172 -14.62 -10.88 -15.51
C GLY A 172 -14.53 -11.37 -14.07
N ASP A 173 -13.70 -10.78 -13.22
CA ASP A 173 -13.59 -11.18 -11.81
C ASP A 173 -13.74 -9.99 -10.87
N THR A 174 -14.93 -9.42 -10.86
CA THR A 174 -15.28 -8.29 -10.01
C THR A 174 -15.53 -8.75 -8.57
N TYR A 175 -15.41 -7.82 -7.63
CA TYR A 175 -15.79 -8.03 -6.23
C TYR A 175 -17.23 -8.57 -6.12
N TYR A 176 -18.15 -8.01 -6.91
CA TYR A 176 -19.56 -8.38 -6.94
C TYR A 176 -19.77 -9.84 -7.38
N GLU A 177 -19.05 -10.31 -8.40
CA GLU A 177 -19.14 -11.71 -8.86
C GLU A 177 -18.63 -12.68 -7.77
N TYR A 178 -17.55 -12.31 -7.10
CA TYR A 178 -17.03 -13.13 -6.02
C TYR A 178 -17.99 -13.19 -4.82
N GLU A 179 -18.55 -12.04 -4.44
CA GLU A 179 -19.56 -11.94 -3.39
C GLU A 179 -20.76 -12.85 -3.69
N GLY A 180 -21.30 -12.79 -4.91
CA GLY A 180 -22.40 -13.66 -5.35
C GLY A 180 -22.04 -15.14 -5.32
N LYS A 181 -20.81 -15.48 -5.66
CA LYS A 181 -20.31 -16.85 -5.59
C LYS A 181 -20.24 -17.38 -4.16
N ILE A 182 -19.88 -16.55 -3.20
CA ILE A 182 -19.74 -16.93 -1.78
C ILE A 182 -21.10 -16.91 -1.06
N LEU A 183 -21.90 -15.86 -1.27
CA LEU A 183 -23.16 -15.66 -0.55
C LEU A 183 -24.36 -16.32 -1.22
N GLY A 184 -24.30 -16.51 -2.53
CA GLY A 184 -25.45 -16.83 -3.37
C GLY A 184 -26.30 -15.60 -3.70
N ALA A 185 -27.06 -15.65 -4.79
CA ALA A 185 -27.79 -14.51 -5.35
C ALA A 185 -28.78 -13.84 -4.35
N GLU A 186 -29.47 -14.63 -3.56
CA GLU A 186 -30.48 -14.10 -2.63
C GLU A 186 -29.87 -13.33 -1.44
N LYS A 187 -28.76 -13.81 -0.89
CA LYS A 187 -28.04 -13.08 0.18
C LYS A 187 -27.33 -11.86 -0.39
N GLN A 188 -26.72 -11.98 -1.58
CA GLN A 188 -26.03 -10.89 -2.24
C GLN A 188 -26.93 -9.67 -2.48
N LYS A 189 -28.20 -9.89 -2.91
CA LYS A 189 -29.18 -8.79 -3.10
C LYS A 189 -29.47 -8.00 -1.81
N LYS A 190 -29.29 -8.64 -0.64
CA LYS A 190 -29.54 -8.05 0.68
C LYS A 190 -28.26 -7.52 1.33
N ALA A 191 -27.09 -7.93 0.83
CA ALA A 191 -25.81 -7.51 1.39
C ALA A 191 -25.57 -6.01 1.18
N SER A 192 -24.90 -5.39 2.13
CA SER A 192 -24.44 -4.00 2.07
C SER A 192 -22.93 -3.96 2.29
N GLY A 193 -22.25 -3.01 1.66
CA GLY A 193 -20.81 -2.88 1.78
C GLY A 193 -20.36 -1.43 1.92
N PHE A 194 -19.32 -1.20 2.73
CA PHE A 194 -18.68 0.10 2.90
C PHE A 194 -17.18 0.00 2.59
N THR A 195 -16.67 0.96 1.82
CA THR A 195 -15.24 1.06 1.55
C THR A 195 -14.78 2.52 1.59
N THR A 196 -13.56 2.75 2.05
CA THR A 196 -12.92 4.07 2.07
C THR A 196 -12.12 4.39 0.80
N TYR A 197 -12.22 3.55 -0.24
CA TYR A 197 -11.45 3.72 -1.49
C TYR A 197 -11.61 5.10 -2.15
N SER A 198 -12.77 5.72 -2.00
CA SER A 198 -13.07 7.05 -2.56
C SER A 198 -12.79 8.23 -1.61
N ALA A 199 -12.10 8.00 -0.50
CA ALA A 199 -11.77 9.06 0.44
C ALA A 199 -10.95 10.19 -0.21
N VAL A 200 -11.18 11.40 0.28
CA VAL A 200 -10.59 12.65 -0.24
C VAL A 200 -9.07 12.52 -0.37
N PRO A 201 -8.48 12.91 -1.52
CA PRO A 201 -7.04 12.95 -1.69
C PRO A 201 -6.36 13.73 -0.55
N GLY A 202 -5.32 13.16 0.03
CA GLY A 202 -4.60 13.76 1.17
C GLY A 202 -5.07 13.31 2.55
N ALA A 203 -6.31 12.79 2.73
CA ALA A 203 -6.77 12.26 4.01
C ALA A 203 -5.87 11.13 4.53
N TYR A 204 -5.44 10.24 3.64
CA TYR A 204 -4.51 9.16 3.98
C TYR A 204 -3.11 9.65 4.42
N ASN A 205 -2.72 10.89 4.08
CA ASN A 205 -1.42 11.42 4.51
C ASN A 205 -1.35 11.60 6.02
N GLN A 206 -2.45 12.04 6.65
CA GLN A 206 -2.52 12.17 8.11
C GLN A 206 -2.38 10.81 8.80
N LEU A 207 -3.05 9.78 8.26
CA LEU A 207 -2.97 8.41 8.74
C LEU A 207 -1.55 7.84 8.58
N ARG A 208 -0.94 8.00 7.40
CA ARG A 208 0.43 7.52 7.12
C ARG A 208 1.51 8.23 7.93
N GLN A 209 1.28 9.50 8.28
CA GLN A 209 2.14 10.30 9.15
C GLN A 209 1.87 10.07 10.64
N ASN A 210 0.96 9.15 11.01
CA ASN A 210 0.51 8.87 12.38
C ASN A 210 -0.07 10.09 13.12
N LYS A 211 -0.62 11.08 12.39
CA LYS A 211 -1.31 12.25 12.97
C LYS A 211 -2.72 11.91 13.46
N VAL A 212 -3.27 10.82 12.98
CA VAL A 212 -4.55 10.24 13.42
C VAL A 212 -4.38 8.74 13.55
N SER A 213 -5.03 8.11 14.52
CA SER A 213 -5.04 6.64 14.62
C SER A 213 -5.90 6.04 13.50
N PHE A 214 -5.59 4.79 13.12
CA PHE A 214 -6.37 4.07 12.10
C PHE A 214 -7.86 4.05 12.47
N LEU A 215 -8.17 3.61 13.69
CA LEU A 215 -9.56 3.46 14.12
C LEU A 215 -10.32 4.80 14.13
N GLN A 216 -9.67 5.88 14.57
CA GLN A 216 -10.28 7.21 14.55
C GLN A 216 -10.52 7.70 13.12
N PHE A 217 -9.57 7.45 12.21
CA PHE A 217 -9.69 7.80 10.80
C PHE A 217 -10.90 7.10 10.16
N GLU A 218 -11.02 5.77 10.32
CA GLU A 218 -12.12 4.98 9.76
C GLU A 218 -13.46 5.32 10.39
N LYS A 219 -13.49 5.48 11.73
CA LYS A 219 -14.70 5.88 12.44
C LYS A 219 -15.25 7.21 11.93
N ASN A 220 -14.41 8.21 11.79
CA ASN A 220 -14.82 9.54 11.31
C ASN A 220 -15.41 9.46 9.90
N TRP A 221 -14.77 8.70 9.01
CA TRP A 221 -15.23 8.54 7.65
C TRP A 221 -16.57 7.78 7.59
N LEU A 222 -16.65 6.62 8.26
CA LEU A 222 -17.87 5.81 8.32
C LEU A 222 -19.03 6.59 8.95
N GLN A 223 -18.80 7.34 10.05
CA GLN A 223 -19.85 8.19 10.65
C GLN A 223 -20.40 9.22 9.68
N LYS A 224 -19.50 9.88 8.92
CA LYS A 224 -19.93 10.85 7.90
C LYS A 224 -20.78 10.19 6.82
N TYR A 225 -20.38 9.00 6.35
CA TYR A 225 -21.12 8.25 5.36
C TYR A 225 -22.49 7.80 5.89
N LEU A 226 -22.50 7.14 7.07
CA LEU A 226 -23.73 6.67 7.70
C LEU A 226 -24.73 7.80 7.99
N LYS A 227 -24.22 8.97 8.43
CA LYS A 227 -25.06 10.15 8.65
C LYS A 227 -25.73 10.64 7.34
N ALA A 228 -25.04 10.59 6.22
CA ALA A 228 -25.62 10.92 4.91
C ALA A 228 -26.75 9.97 4.51
N GLU A 229 -26.67 8.70 4.97
CA GLU A 229 -27.71 7.68 4.76
C GLU A 229 -28.76 7.64 5.90
N HIS A 230 -28.76 8.64 6.79
CA HIS A 230 -29.63 8.70 7.98
C HIS A 230 -29.50 7.48 8.91
N LYS A 231 -28.27 6.92 9.00
CA LYS A 231 -27.93 5.74 9.79
C LYS A 231 -26.85 6.01 10.84
N THR A 232 -26.78 5.12 11.81
CA THR A 232 -25.75 5.03 12.83
C THR A 232 -25.13 3.62 12.83
N PHE A 233 -24.03 3.42 13.53
CA PHE A 233 -23.47 2.07 13.71
C PHE A 233 -24.42 1.10 14.39
N SER A 234 -25.27 1.57 15.29
CA SER A 234 -26.23 0.75 16.05
C SER A 234 -27.38 0.20 15.21
N ASP A 235 -27.65 0.81 14.05
CA ASP A 235 -28.73 0.34 13.16
C ASP A 235 -28.41 -1.02 12.52
N PHE A 236 -27.16 -1.47 12.63
CA PHE A 236 -26.71 -2.78 12.18
C PHE A 236 -26.66 -3.83 13.28
N SER A 237 -27.22 -3.53 14.47
CA SER A 237 -27.32 -4.54 15.54
C SER A 237 -28.09 -5.78 15.07
N GLY A 238 -27.56 -6.98 15.36
CA GLY A 238 -28.10 -8.26 14.89
C GLY A 238 -27.74 -8.63 13.44
N TRP A 239 -27.07 -7.75 12.68
CA TRP A 239 -26.60 -8.09 11.35
C TRP A 239 -25.34 -8.95 11.41
N SER A 240 -25.17 -9.81 10.41
CA SER A 240 -23.89 -10.49 10.19
C SER A 240 -22.87 -9.53 9.57
N ILE A 241 -21.57 -9.65 9.95
CA ILE A 241 -20.50 -8.76 9.52
C ILE A 241 -19.21 -9.52 9.18
N GLY A 242 -18.52 -9.04 8.13
CA GLY A 242 -17.12 -9.31 7.85
C GLY A 242 -16.40 -8.00 7.57
N ALA A 243 -15.14 -7.87 7.96
CA ALA A 243 -14.35 -6.66 7.73
C ALA A 243 -12.93 -6.97 7.32
N TYR A 244 -12.39 -6.14 6.44
CA TYR A 244 -11.01 -6.18 6.02
C TYR A 244 -10.41 -4.78 6.02
N ALA A 245 -9.18 -4.66 6.51
CA ALA A 245 -8.38 -3.46 6.44
C ALA A 245 -7.00 -3.79 5.86
N PHE A 246 -6.53 -2.99 4.93
CA PHE A 246 -5.14 -3.08 4.50
C PHE A 246 -4.20 -2.72 5.66
N PRO A 247 -3.25 -3.60 6.03
CA PRO A 247 -2.36 -3.38 7.17
C PRO A 247 -1.33 -2.27 6.89
N LYS A 248 -0.69 -1.77 7.93
CA LYS A 248 0.23 -0.62 7.88
C LYS A 248 1.39 -0.79 6.90
N ASN A 249 1.82 -2.02 6.63
CA ASN A 249 2.86 -2.33 5.65
C ASN A 249 2.37 -2.32 4.19
N SER A 250 1.06 -2.21 3.96
CA SER A 250 0.48 -2.09 2.63
C SER A 250 0.61 -0.67 2.08
N ILE A 251 0.74 -0.53 0.76
CA ILE A 251 0.62 0.76 0.08
C ILE A 251 -0.82 1.30 0.11
N PHE A 252 -1.79 0.42 0.41
CA PHE A 252 -3.23 0.72 0.51
C PHE A 252 -3.68 0.93 1.96
N TYR A 253 -2.75 1.10 2.90
CA TYR A 253 -3.10 1.38 4.30
C TYR A 253 -4.07 2.54 4.44
N GLY A 254 -5.17 2.31 5.11
CA GLY A 254 -6.32 3.23 5.22
C GLY A 254 -7.46 2.91 4.26
N ILE A 255 -7.32 1.89 3.41
CA ILE A 255 -8.46 1.36 2.65
C ILE A 255 -9.03 0.17 3.42
N ILE A 256 -10.35 0.17 3.56
CA ILE A 256 -11.11 -0.90 4.23
C ILE A 256 -12.21 -1.44 3.34
N MET A 257 -12.73 -2.60 3.71
CA MET A 257 -13.99 -3.15 3.23
C MET A 257 -14.77 -3.73 4.40
N ILE A 258 -16.02 -3.35 4.51
CA ILE A 258 -16.98 -3.91 5.47
C ILE A 258 -18.11 -4.53 4.67
N ALA A 259 -18.39 -5.79 4.89
CA ALA A 259 -19.51 -6.51 4.30
C ALA A 259 -20.54 -6.83 5.40
N LEU A 260 -21.79 -6.52 5.15
CA LEU A 260 -22.90 -6.64 6.10
C LEU A 260 -24.06 -7.38 5.45
N LEU A 261 -24.73 -8.22 6.24
CA LEU A 261 -25.94 -8.94 5.82
C LEU A 261 -27.01 -8.84 6.91
N PRO A 262 -28.23 -8.37 6.58
CA PRO A 262 -29.31 -8.30 7.56
C PRO A 262 -29.70 -9.69 8.07
N PRO A 263 -30.25 -9.78 9.30
CA PRO A 263 -30.78 -11.03 9.81
C PRO A 263 -31.87 -11.58 8.86
N THR A 264 -31.90 -12.89 8.70
CA THR A 264 -32.97 -13.56 7.97
C THR A 264 -34.26 -13.37 8.76
N THR A 265 -35.19 -12.60 8.25
CA THR A 265 -36.56 -12.58 8.77
C THR A 265 -37.12 -14.01 8.68
N LYS A 266 -37.44 -14.60 9.80
CA LYS A 266 -38.14 -15.88 9.87
C LYS A 266 -39.55 -15.74 9.31
#